data_2774b31bd63d60862ad4c1a19cad4ca3
#
_entry.id   2774b31bd63d60862ad4c1a19cad4ca3
#
_cell.length_a   1.000
_cell.length_b   1.000
_cell.length_c   1.000
_cell.angle_alpha   90.00
_cell.angle_beta   90.00
_cell.angle_gamma   90.00
#
_symmetry.space_group_name_H-M   'P 1'
#
loop_
_entity.id
_entity.type
_entity.pdbx_description
1 polymer ?
#
loop_
_entity_poly.entity_id
_entity_poly.type
_entity_poly.pdbx_seq_one_letter_code
_entity_poly.pdbx_strand_id
1 'polypeptide(L)'
;MAFCGNCGTKVEDGKKFCPECGTVMEAKAPQQQPQPQQQAPQQPQPQVQYQQPMQAQTAPNAKDGADYTAQFAPADIEANKIMAVLAYILFLIPLLAAKESPYAKYHTNQGLLVCLAAIAVSIVGSIIPILGWFIILPVGSIIVAVLGIIGIINAWKGTAKDLPIIGKIRIIK
;
A
#
# COMPACT_ATOMS: atom_id res chain seq x y z
N MET A 1 -29.47 47.64 4.79
CA MET A 1 -29.98 47.89 6.16
C MET A 1 -29.92 46.58 6.92
N ALA A 2 -29.22 46.55 8.03
CA ALA A 2 -29.07 45.36 8.88
C ALA A 2 -29.86 45.57 10.20
N PHE A 3 -30.24 44.48 10.87
CA PHE A 3 -30.83 44.51 12.18
C PHE A 3 -29.81 44.08 13.23
N CYS A 4 -29.75 44.75 14.35
CA CYS A 4 -28.90 44.35 15.44
C CYS A 4 -29.37 43.01 16.05
N GLY A 5 -28.50 42.00 16.06
CA GLY A 5 -28.82 40.66 16.57
C GLY A 5 -29.10 40.60 18.07
N ASN A 6 -28.77 41.69 18.84
CA ASN A 6 -28.98 41.73 20.29
C ASN A 6 -30.26 42.50 20.70
N CYS A 7 -30.57 43.64 20.06
CA CYS A 7 -31.73 44.47 20.43
C CYS A 7 -32.78 44.58 19.32
N GLY A 8 -32.57 44.04 18.14
CA GLY A 8 -33.51 44.09 17.01
C GLY A 8 -33.61 45.44 16.33
N THR A 9 -32.87 46.47 16.75
CA THR A 9 -32.93 47.85 16.17
C THR A 9 -32.35 47.85 14.73
N LYS A 10 -32.99 48.60 13.86
CA LYS A 10 -32.59 48.77 12.47
C LYS A 10 -31.41 49.70 12.39
N VAL A 11 -30.30 49.24 11.81
CA VAL A 11 -29.04 49.96 11.72
C VAL A 11 -28.66 50.12 10.25
N GLU A 12 -28.14 51.29 9.90
CA GLU A 12 -27.65 51.56 8.55
C GLU A 12 -26.41 50.75 8.24
N ASP A 13 -26.31 50.29 6.99
CA ASP A 13 -25.18 49.48 6.52
C ASP A 13 -23.87 50.29 6.67
N GLY A 14 -22.86 49.63 7.25
CA GLY A 14 -21.53 50.22 7.45
C GLY A 14 -21.22 50.78 8.84
N LYS A 15 -22.17 50.80 9.77
CA LYS A 15 -21.91 51.14 11.17
C LYS A 15 -21.33 49.96 11.94
N LYS A 16 -20.21 50.24 12.63
CA LYS A 16 -19.50 49.19 13.42
C LYS A 16 -20.14 48.88 14.77
N PHE A 17 -21.03 49.77 15.25
CA PHE A 17 -21.68 49.64 16.53
C PHE A 17 -23.16 49.97 16.42
N CYS A 18 -23.98 49.27 17.14
CA CYS A 18 -25.41 49.59 17.29
C CYS A 18 -25.60 50.85 18.12
N PRO A 19 -26.30 51.90 17.63
CA PRO A 19 -26.47 53.15 18.40
C PRO A 19 -27.32 53.00 19.63
N GLU A 20 -28.17 51.97 19.74
CA GLU A 20 -29.08 51.78 20.84
C GLU A 20 -28.49 50.90 21.98
N CYS A 21 -27.73 49.87 21.64
CA CYS A 21 -27.21 48.92 22.63
C CYS A 21 -25.69 48.80 22.68
N GLY A 22 -24.94 49.49 21.80
CA GLY A 22 -23.50 49.49 21.78
C GLY A 22 -22.87 48.17 21.28
N THR A 23 -23.66 47.17 20.92
CA THR A 23 -23.14 45.91 20.42
C THR A 23 -22.38 46.10 19.13
N VAL A 24 -21.20 45.48 19.05
CA VAL A 24 -20.38 45.48 17.83
C VAL A 24 -21.16 44.77 16.72
N MET A 25 -21.46 45.51 15.68
CA MET A 25 -21.99 44.98 14.44
C MET A 25 -20.79 44.56 13.59
N GLU A 26 -20.43 43.30 13.64
CA GLU A 26 -19.51 42.79 12.61
C GLU A 26 -20.18 43.05 11.27
N ALA A 27 -19.56 43.95 10.48
CA ALA A 27 -19.91 44.11 9.08
C ALA A 27 -19.80 42.69 8.50
N LYS A 28 -20.95 42.09 8.20
CA LYS A 28 -21.00 40.87 7.38
C LYS A 28 -20.24 41.26 6.12
N ALA A 29 -18.94 40.96 6.08
CA ALA A 29 -18.21 40.94 4.84
C ALA A 29 -19.15 40.24 3.83
N PRO A 30 -19.34 40.77 2.63
CA PRO A 30 -20.12 40.10 1.61
C PRO A 30 -19.64 38.65 1.68
N GLN A 31 -20.53 37.73 2.04
CA GLN A 31 -20.25 36.33 1.83
C GLN A 31 -19.87 36.27 0.35
N GLN A 32 -18.58 36.31 0.10
CA GLN A 32 -18.08 35.76 -1.14
C GLN A 32 -18.77 34.39 -1.21
N GLN A 33 -19.80 34.30 -2.03
CA GLN A 33 -20.20 33.02 -2.56
C GLN A 33 -18.91 32.26 -2.76
N PRO A 34 -18.80 31.01 -2.26
CA PRO A 34 -17.62 30.23 -2.57
C PRO A 34 -17.45 30.38 -4.08
N GLN A 35 -16.51 31.24 -4.49
CA GLN A 35 -16.03 31.18 -5.85
C GLN A 35 -15.70 29.70 -6.01
N PRO A 36 -16.24 29.03 -7.04
CA PRO A 36 -15.70 27.75 -7.38
C PRO A 36 -14.21 28.00 -7.42
N GLN A 37 -13.48 27.49 -6.41
CA GLN A 37 -12.04 27.39 -6.52
C GLN A 37 -11.87 26.78 -7.90
N GLN A 38 -11.37 27.58 -8.83
CA GLN A 38 -10.77 27.05 -10.03
C GLN A 38 -9.71 26.08 -9.47
N GLN A 39 -10.17 24.86 -9.24
CA GLN A 39 -9.31 23.73 -9.09
C GLN A 39 -8.39 23.87 -10.29
N ALA A 40 -7.14 24.28 -10.00
CA ALA A 40 -6.06 24.05 -10.96
C ALA A 40 -6.34 22.67 -11.53
N PRO A 41 -6.28 22.46 -12.85
CA PRO A 41 -6.61 21.17 -13.44
C PRO A 41 -5.88 20.12 -12.62
N GLN A 42 -6.58 19.49 -11.69
CA GLN A 42 -6.09 18.27 -11.09
C GLN A 42 -5.96 17.37 -12.30
N GLN A 43 -4.72 17.17 -12.71
CA GLN A 43 -4.41 16.03 -13.54
C GLN A 43 -5.23 14.87 -12.93
N PRO A 44 -6.07 14.20 -13.73
CA PRO A 44 -6.80 13.07 -13.21
C PRO A 44 -5.75 12.16 -12.58
N GLN A 45 -5.66 12.16 -11.27
CA GLN A 45 -4.96 11.07 -10.59
C GLN A 45 -5.69 9.84 -11.10
N PRO A 46 -5.01 8.90 -11.73
CA PRO A 46 -5.64 7.65 -12.09
C PRO A 46 -6.22 7.13 -10.78
N GLN A 47 -7.55 7.20 -10.65
CA GLN A 47 -8.22 6.45 -9.61
C GLN A 47 -7.87 5.01 -9.93
N VAL A 48 -6.88 4.49 -9.20
CA VAL A 48 -6.60 3.06 -9.20
C VAL A 48 -7.85 2.46 -8.58
N GLN A 49 -8.78 2.13 -9.45
CA GLN A 49 -9.98 1.40 -9.08
C GLN A 49 -9.46 0.03 -8.69
N TYR A 50 -9.17 -0.14 -7.39
CA TYR A 50 -8.87 -1.44 -6.81
C TYR A 50 -10.09 -2.31 -7.10
N GLN A 51 -10.03 -3.03 -8.20
CA GLN A 51 -11.00 -4.07 -8.45
C GLN A 51 -10.89 -4.99 -7.25
N GLN A 52 -12.00 -5.13 -6.53
CA GLN A 52 -12.13 -6.10 -5.45
C GLN A 52 -11.51 -7.41 -5.93
N PRO A 53 -10.78 -8.13 -5.08
CA PRO A 53 -10.15 -9.37 -5.49
C PRO A 53 -11.21 -10.24 -6.16
N MET A 54 -11.07 -10.42 -7.47
CA MET A 54 -11.88 -11.41 -8.18
C MET A 54 -11.71 -12.70 -7.41
N GLN A 55 -12.84 -13.21 -6.93
CA GLN A 55 -12.92 -14.50 -6.26
C GLN A 55 -12.08 -15.49 -7.05
N ALA A 56 -11.26 -16.22 -6.33
CA ALA A 56 -10.34 -17.20 -6.85
C ALA A 56 -10.95 -18.01 -8.00
N GLN A 57 -10.72 -17.56 -9.22
CA GLN A 57 -10.96 -18.37 -10.38
C GLN A 57 -9.90 -19.47 -10.32
N THR A 58 -10.36 -20.69 -10.24
CA THR A 58 -9.61 -21.94 -10.27
C THR A 58 -8.36 -21.83 -11.13
N ALA A 59 -7.20 -21.90 -10.46
CA ALA A 59 -5.90 -21.85 -11.11
C ALA A 59 -5.81 -22.89 -12.24
N PRO A 60 -5.35 -22.51 -13.43
CA PRO A 60 -4.99 -23.51 -14.43
C PRO A 60 -3.78 -24.30 -13.93
N ASN A 61 -3.87 -25.61 -14.02
CA ASN A 61 -2.88 -26.66 -13.75
C ASN A 61 -1.46 -26.19 -13.39
N ALA A 62 -1.20 -26.12 -12.10
CA ALA A 62 0.10 -25.74 -11.55
C ALA A 62 1.08 -26.91 -11.61
N LYS A 63 1.81 -27.08 -12.72
CA LYS A 63 3.01 -27.92 -12.72
C LYS A 63 4.29 -27.11 -12.48
N ASP A 64 4.32 -25.81 -12.82
CA ASP A 64 5.47 -24.92 -12.56
C ASP A 64 4.97 -23.53 -12.18
N GLY A 65 5.05 -23.18 -10.89
CA GLY A 65 4.78 -21.85 -10.33
C GLY A 65 3.59 -21.11 -10.96
N ALA A 66 2.41 -21.20 -10.36
CA ALA A 66 1.23 -20.53 -10.92
C ALA A 66 1.50 -19.03 -11.12
N ASP A 67 1.12 -18.51 -12.28
CA ASP A 67 1.24 -17.10 -12.63
C ASP A 67 -0.08 -16.38 -12.33
N TYR A 68 -0.04 -15.47 -11.40
CA TYR A 68 -1.19 -14.66 -10.96
C TYR A 68 -1.14 -13.22 -11.50
N THR A 69 -0.21 -12.90 -12.38
CA THR A 69 0.01 -11.54 -12.87
C THR A 69 -1.25 -10.88 -13.41
N ALA A 70 -2.07 -11.63 -14.14
CA ALA A 70 -3.33 -11.13 -14.70
C ALA A 70 -4.39 -10.74 -13.66
N GLN A 71 -4.21 -11.10 -12.39
CA GLN A 71 -5.14 -10.75 -11.30
C GLN A 71 -4.87 -9.36 -10.72
N PHE A 72 -3.74 -8.73 -11.07
CA PHE A 72 -3.33 -7.44 -10.56
C PHE A 72 -3.48 -6.37 -11.64
N ALA A 73 -3.97 -5.19 -11.23
CA ALA A 73 -4.08 -4.05 -12.15
C ALA A 73 -2.67 -3.61 -12.62
N PRO A 74 -2.46 -3.38 -13.93
CA PRO A 74 -1.15 -2.93 -14.44
C PRO A 74 -0.63 -1.67 -13.74
N ALA A 75 -1.52 -0.75 -13.39
CA ALA A 75 -1.16 0.47 -12.65
C ALA A 75 -0.65 0.16 -11.22
N ASP A 76 -1.23 -0.83 -10.51
CA ASP A 76 -0.76 -1.27 -9.20
C ASP A 76 0.62 -1.91 -9.30
N ILE A 77 0.83 -2.75 -10.31
CA ILE A 77 2.13 -3.38 -10.58
C ILE A 77 3.20 -2.30 -10.80
N GLU A 78 2.97 -1.35 -11.71
CA GLU A 78 3.95 -0.30 -12.02
C GLU A 78 4.26 0.59 -10.80
N ALA A 79 3.24 1.00 -10.06
CA ALA A 79 3.41 1.84 -8.87
C ALA A 79 4.16 1.14 -7.74
N ASN A 80 4.05 -0.19 -7.63
CA ASN A 80 4.53 -0.94 -6.46
C ASN A 80 5.66 -1.93 -6.77
N LYS A 81 6.27 -1.91 -7.96
CA LYS A 81 7.40 -2.78 -8.32
C LYS A 81 8.55 -2.71 -7.31
N ILE A 82 8.93 -1.51 -6.89
CA ILE A 82 10.03 -1.32 -5.94
C ILE A 82 9.65 -1.91 -4.58
N MET A 83 8.41 -1.71 -4.13
CA MET A 83 7.92 -2.31 -2.88
C MET A 83 7.89 -3.83 -2.95
N ALA A 84 7.53 -4.40 -4.10
CA ALA A 84 7.56 -5.84 -4.33
C ALA A 84 9.00 -6.41 -4.30
N VAL A 85 9.99 -5.70 -4.82
CA VAL A 85 11.41 -6.08 -4.73
C VAL A 85 11.90 -6.01 -3.28
N LEU A 86 11.58 -4.93 -2.57
CA LEU A 86 11.95 -4.75 -1.17
C LEU A 86 11.39 -5.85 -0.26
N ALA A 87 10.30 -6.50 -0.67
CA ALA A 87 9.71 -7.61 0.08
C ALA A 87 10.67 -8.79 0.30
N TYR A 88 11.64 -9.00 -0.58
CA TYR A 88 12.62 -10.07 -0.48
C TYR A 88 13.87 -9.70 0.30
N ILE A 89 14.06 -8.41 0.59
CA ILE A 89 15.17 -7.89 1.40
C ILE A 89 14.68 -7.63 2.83
N LEU A 90 13.59 -6.88 2.93
CA LEU A 90 12.95 -6.47 4.19
C LEU A 90 11.43 -6.50 4.01
N PHE A 91 10.82 -7.67 4.20
CA PHE A 91 9.38 -7.86 4.00
C PHE A 91 8.49 -6.93 4.86
N LEU A 92 9.05 -6.41 5.96
CA LEU A 92 8.34 -5.46 6.83
C LEU A 92 8.04 -4.13 6.14
N ILE A 93 8.93 -3.66 5.25
CA ILE A 93 8.77 -2.37 4.58
C ILE A 93 7.49 -2.34 3.73
N PRO A 94 7.30 -3.22 2.73
CA PRO A 94 6.08 -3.21 1.95
C PRO A 94 4.84 -3.60 2.77
N LEU A 95 5.00 -4.41 3.81
CA LEU A 95 3.91 -4.76 4.72
C LEU A 95 3.32 -3.51 5.41
N LEU A 96 4.15 -2.52 5.71
CA LEU A 96 3.74 -1.28 6.38
C LEU A 96 3.43 -0.15 5.39
N ALA A 97 4.23 -0.02 4.32
CA ALA A 97 4.18 1.10 3.40
C ALA A 97 3.23 0.91 2.21
N ALA A 98 2.97 -0.35 1.80
CA ALA A 98 2.14 -0.67 0.64
C ALA A 98 0.94 -1.56 1.00
N LYS A 99 0.28 -1.25 2.11
CA LYS A 99 -0.86 -2.03 2.65
C LYS A 99 -2.03 -2.14 1.68
N GLU A 100 -2.23 -1.14 0.84
CA GLU A 100 -3.37 -1.07 -0.09
C GLU A 100 -3.09 -1.79 -1.41
N SER A 101 -1.82 -2.12 -1.70
CA SER A 101 -1.44 -2.77 -2.95
C SER A 101 -1.58 -4.30 -2.86
N PRO A 102 -2.50 -4.91 -3.60
CA PRO A 102 -2.60 -6.36 -3.69
C PRO A 102 -1.33 -7.00 -4.27
N TYR A 103 -0.69 -6.34 -5.24
CA TYR A 103 0.56 -6.80 -5.85
C TYR A 103 1.73 -6.80 -4.84
N ALA A 104 1.90 -5.72 -4.09
CA ALA A 104 2.93 -5.67 -3.05
C ALA A 104 2.68 -6.70 -1.94
N LYS A 105 1.43 -6.89 -1.50
CA LYS A 105 1.05 -7.94 -0.53
C LYS A 105 1.42 -9.34 -1.01
N TYR A 106 1.18 -9.63 -2.28
CA TYR A 106 1.55 -10.93 -2.87
C TYR A 106 3.05 -11.19 -2.70
N HIS A 107 3.91 -10.25 -3.11
CA HIS A 107 5.36 -10.38 -2.97
C HIS A 107 5.83 -10.34 -1.52
N THR A 108 5.15 -9.57 -0.66
CA THR A 108 5.43 -9.55 0.79
C THR A 108 5.20 -10.92 1.41
N ASN A 109 4.14 -11.63 1.04
CA ASN A 109 3.92 -13.00 1.49
C ASN A 109 5.04 -13.95 1.04
N GLN A 110 5.50 -13.83 -0.20
CA GLN A 110 6.60 -14.62 -0.73
C GLN A 110 7.92 -14.30 -0.01
N GLY A 111 8.22 -13.01 0.21
CA GLY A 111 9.41 -12.57 0.96
C GLY A 111 9.41 -13.05 2.41
N LEU A 112 8.25 -13.02 3.08
CA LEU A 112 8.09 -13.59 4.42
C LEU A 112 8.41 -15.10 4.43
N LEU A 113 7.94 -15.85 3.44
CA LEU A 113 8.24 -17.28 3.34
C LEU A 113 9.71 -17.56 3.12
N VAL A 114 10.40 -16.76 2.30
CA VAL A 114 11.86 -16.85 2.12
C VAL A 114 12.59 -16.55 3.43
N CYS A 115 12.16 -15.55 4.18
CA CYS A 115 12.72 -15.22 5.50
C CYS A 115 12.51 -16.37 6.49
N LEU A 116 11.31 -16.94 6.56
CA LEU A 116 11.03 -18.08 7.43
C LEU A 116 11.85 -19.32 7.04
N ALA A 117 12.03 -19.55 5.75
CA ALA A 117 12.89 -20.65 5.26
C ALA A 117 14.36 -20.42 5.66
N ALA A 118 14.86 -19.19 5.58
CA ALA A 118 16.22 -18.84 6.04
C ALA A 118 16.39 -19.11 7.55
N ILE A 119 15.41 -18.72 8.35
CA ILE A 119 15.41 -18.97 9.80
C ILE A 119 15.41 -20.48 10.08
N ALA A 120 14.54 -21.24 9.40
CA ALA A 120 14.46 -22.67 9.57
C ALA A 120 15.79 -23.38 9.23
N VAL A 121 16.41 -23.02 8.09
CA VAL A 121 17.74 -23.54 7.69
C VAL A 121 18.79 -23.21 8.75
N SER A 122 18.77 -21.99 9.26
CA SER A 122 19.74 -21.54 10.29
C SER A 122 19.57 -22.32 11.60
N ILE A 123 18.35 -22.51 12.07
CA ILE A 123 18.07 -23.26 13.30
C ILE A 123 18.47 -24.73 13.13
N VAL A 124 18.02 -25.40 12.10
CA VAL A 124 18.30 -26.83 11.86
C VAL A 124 19.80 -27.06 11.65
N GLY A 125 20.45 -26.18 10.87
CA GLY A 125 21.88 -26.27 10.61
C GLY A 125 22.74 -25.99 11.82
N SER A 126 22.27 -25.19 12.79
CA SER A 126 23.00 -24.91 14.02
C SER A 126 22.88 -26.04 15.06
N ILE A 127 21.76 -26.77 15.07
CA ILE A 127 21.51 -27.84 16.05
C ILE A 127 22.30 -29.11 15.72
N ILE A 128 22.52 -29.39 14.44
CA ILE A 128 23.19 -30.63 14.00
C ILE A 128 24.68 -30.34 13.81
N PRO A 129 25.56 -30.78 14.71
CA PRO A 129 27.01 -30.56 14.55
C PRO A 129 27.54 -31.30 13.32
N ILE A 130 28.60 -30.80 12.71
CA ILE A 130 29.28 -31.30 11.51
C ILE A 130 28.38 -31.29 10.27
N LEU A 131 27.33 -32.13 10.20
CA LEU A 131 26.44 -32.18 9.06
C LEU A 131 25.68 -30.86 8.83
N GLY A 132 25.24 -30.22 9.91
CA GLY A 132 24.56 -28.91 9.88
C GLY A 132 25.48 -27.83 9.33
N TRP A 133 26.68 -27.73 9.82
CA TRP A 133 27.63 -26.67 9.45
C TRP A 133 28.23 -26.86 8.05
N PHE A 134 28.51 -28.08 7.65
CA PHE A 134 29.17 -28.34 6.38
C PHE A 134 28.22 -28.63 5.21
N ILE A 135 27.00 -29.05 5.49
CA ILE A 135 26.04 -29.39 4.43
C ILE A 135 24.77 -28.55 4.53
N ILE A 136 24.03 -28.57 5.67
CA ILE A 136 22.71 -27.94 5.75
C ILE A 136 22.81 -26.43 5.62
N LEU A 137 23.72 -25.77 6.32
CA LEU A 137 23.89 -24.32 6.24
C LEU A 137 24.30 -23.86 4.85
N PRO A 138 25.39 -24.37 4.22
CA PRO A 138 25.80 -23.87 2.92
C PRO A 138 24.77 -24.22 1.81
N VAL A 139 24.30 -25.47 1.76
CA VAL A 139 23.33 -25.87 0.72
C VAL A 139 21.99 -25.18 0.94
N GLY A 140 21.47 -25.13 2.16
CA GLY A 140 20.23 -24.46 2.48
C GLY A 140 20.27 -22.96 2.20
N SER A 141 21.41 -22.29 2.54
CA SER A 141 21.57 -20.86 2.24
C SER A 141 21.57 -20.57 0.75
N ILE A 142 22.21 -21.43 -0.06
CA ILE A 142 22.21 -21.30 -1.51
C ILE A 142 20.79 -21.44 -2.05
N ILE A 143 20.01 -22.42 -1.59
CA ILE A 143 18.63 -22.62 -2.01
C ILE A 143 17.79 -21.39 -1.66
N VAL A 144 17.89 -20.89 -0.43
CA VAL A 144 17.15 -19.70 0.03
C VAL A 144 17.54 -18.46 -0.79
N ALA A 145 18.83 -18.29 -1.07
CA ALA A 145 19.34 -17.18 -1.90
C ALA A 145 18.78 -17.25 -3.32
N VAL A 146 18.77 -18.43 -3.93
CA VAL A 146 18.20 -18.64 -5.28
C VAL A 146 16.71 -18.31 -5.30
N LEU A 147 15.94 -18.75 -4.30
CA LEU A 147 14.53 -18.42 -4.17
C LEU A 147 14.32 -16.91 -4.03
N GLY A 148 15.12 -16.22 -3.22
CA GLY A 148 15.09 -14.78 -3.08
C GLY A 148 15.38 -14.06 -4.39
N ILE A 149 16.41 -14.47 -5.13
CA ILE A 149 16.77 -13.90 -6.42
C ILE A 149 15.65 -14.09 -7.46
N ILE A 150 15.07 -15.29 -7.55
CA ILE A 150 13.92 -15.55 -8.43
C ILE A 150 12.77 -14.62 -8.08
N GLY A 151 12.46 -14.45 -6.79
CA GLY A 151 11.41 -13.56 -6.34
C GLY A 151 11.68 -12.10 -6.71
N ILE A 152 12.90 -11.60 -6.51
CA ILE A 152 13.33 -10.26 -6.90
C ILE A 152 13.17 -10.06 -8.41
N ILE A 153 13.61 -11.02 -9.23
CA ILE A 153 13.49 -10.94 -10.69
C ILE A 153 12.01 -10.90 -11.12
N ASN A 154 11.16 -11.72 -10.52
CA ASN A 154 9.72 -11.72 -10.81
C ASN A 154 9.09 -10.37 -10.44
N ALA A 155 9.39 -9.84 -9.26
CA ALA A 155 8.91 -8.53 -8.81
C ALA A 155 9.37 -7.41 -9.74
N TRP A 156 10.64 -7.41 -10.13
CA TRP A 156 11.21 -6.43 -11.06
C TRP A 156 10.57 -6.47 -12.44
N LYS A 157 10.26 -7.65 -12.93
CA LYS A 157 9.55 -7.84 -14.21
C LYS A 157 8.06 -7.52 -14.14
N GLY A 158 7.52 -7.23 -12.96
CA GLY A 158 6.09 -7.00 -12.75
C GLY A 158 5.25 -8.28 -12.82
N THR A 159 5.86 -9.46 -12.61
CA THR A 159 5.17 -10.75 -12.66
C THR A 159 4.91 -11.29 -11.27
N ALA A 160 3.71 -11.82 -11.04
CA ALA A 160 3.31 -12.44 -9.80
C ALA A 160 3.32 -13.98 -9.94
N LYS A 161 4.53 -14.56 -9.95
CA LYS A 161 4.73 -16.01 -10.04
C LYS A 161 5.08 -16.60 -8.68
N ASP A 162 4.47 -17.74 -8.38
CA ASP A 162 4.80 -18.48 -7.16
C ASP A 162 6.25 -18.95 -7.18
N LEU A 163 6.93 -18.80 -6.04
CA LEU A 163 8.24 -19.40 -5.84
C LEU A 163 8.12 -20.93 -5.83
N PRO A 164 9.08 -21.65 -6.41
CA PRO A 164 9.08 -23.10 -6.35
C PRO A 164 9.08 -23.55 -4.88
N ILE A 165 8.39 -24.65 -4.60
CA ILE A 165 8.29 -25.31 -3.29
C ILE A 165 7.42 -24.56 -2.28
N ILE A 166 7.71 -23.26 -2.00
CA ILE A 166 7.11 -22.50 -0.89
C ILE A 166 6.00 -21.52 -1.34
N GLY A 167 5.95 -21.14 -2.60
CA GLY A 167 5.11 -20.04 -3.09
C GLY A 167 3.60 -20.26 -2.97
N LYS A 168 3.14 -21.49 -2.77
CA LYS A 168 1.71 -21.84 -2.61
C LYS A 168 1.15 -21.45 -1.24
N ILE A 169 2.01 -21.22 -0.26
CA ILE A 169 1.61 -20.90 1.10
C ILE A 169 1.21 -19.42 1.18
N ARG A 170 0.02 -19.13 1.69
CA ARG A 170 -0.48 -17.77 1.91
C ARG A 170 -0.62 -17.52 3.40
N ILE A 171 0.25 -16.70 3.98
CA ILE A 171 0.23 -16.31 5.40
C ILE A 171 -0.47 -14.96 5.54
N ILE A 172 -0.16 -14.03 4.63
CA ILE A 172 -0.73 -12.68 4.59
C ILE A 172 -1.98 -12.72 3.71
N LYS A 173 -3.11 -12.30 4.26
CA LYS A 173 -4.42 -12.19 3.59
C LYS A 173 -4.75 -10.76 3.23
#